data_6076d3e052f610c58f009e5156791c14
#
_entry.id   6076d3e052f610c58f009e5156791c14
#
_cell.length_a   1.000
_cell.length_b   1.000
_cell.length_c   1.000
_cell.angle_alpha   90.00
_cell.angle_beta   90.00
_cell.angle_gamma   90.00
#
_symmetry.space_group_name_H-M   'P 1'
#
loop_
_entity.id
_entity.type
_entity.pdbx_description
1 polymer ?
#
loop_
_entity_poly.entity_id
_entity_poly.type
_entity_poly.pdbx_seq_one_letter_code
_entity_poly.pdbx_strand_id
1 'polypeptide(L)'
;MGVKFSNNAFSTLSAGINSSQTTFAVASVALFPSVSGGSDYMYLSIIGSSYTEIIKVTGVSGTTLTCVRDQDGTTGTAADSGDRVELRVTTAMITDAIADSNVDVFKTIVISGQSDVVADSGTDTLTLVATGGTTLTTTADQITIDTPVAGATAGFSIAMAVAL
;
A
#
# COMPACT_ATOMS: atom_id res chain seq x y z
N MET A 1 6.47 -1.87 6.20
CA MET A 1 7.56 -2.72 5.71
C MET A 1 6.93 -3.71 4.76
N GLY A 2 7.51 -3.95 3.62
CA GLY A 2 6.84 -4.70 2.57
C GLY A 2 7.74 -4.93 1.36
N VAL A 3 7.22 -4.72 0.17
CA VAL A 3 7.96 -4.96 -1.07
C VAL A 3 9.15 -4.01 -1.21
N LYS A 4 10.31 -4.56 -1.56
CA LYS A 4 11.57 -3.83 -1.74
C LYS A 4 11.93 -3.71 -3.22
N PHE A 5 12.50 -2.57 -3.58
CA PHE A 5 12.86 -2.23 -4.96
C PHE A 5 14.34 -1.89 -5.08
N SER A 6 14.90 -2.15 -6.23
CA SER A 6 16.21 -1.66 -6.67
C SER A 6 16.21 -1.50 -8.19
N ASN A 7 16.92 -0.49 -8.68
CA ASN A 7 17.00 -0.23 -10.11
C ASN A 7 17.96 -1.21 -10.80
N ASN A 8 17.50 -1.78 -11.93
CA ASN A 8 18.33 -2.62 -12.81
C ASN A 8 19.03 -3.79 -12.08
N ALA A 9 18.39 -4.34 -11.06
CA ALA A 9 18.94 -5.43 -10.28
C ALA A 9 18.80 -6.76 -11.04
N PHE A 10 19.91 -7.43 -11.28
CA PHE A 10 19.96 -8.76 -11.92
C PHE A 10 21.13 -9.56 -11.44
N SER A 11 21.02 -10.86 -11.62
CA SER A 11 22.06 -11.88 -11.39
C SER A 11 21.78 -13.08 -12.28
N THR A 12 22.48 -14.19 -12.05
CA THR A 12 22.22 -15.48 -12.68
C THR A 12 22.19 -16.59 -11.63
N LEU A 13 21.52 -17.69 -11.92
CA LEU A 13 21.56 -18.88 -11.07
C LEU A 13 22.98 -19.46 -11.03
N SER A 14 23.48 -19.74 -9.83
CA SER A 14 24.80 -20.36 -9.64
C SER A 14 24.79 -21.87 -9.98
N ALA A 15 23.62 -22.51 -9.87
CA ALA A 15 23.39 -23.91 -10.19
C ALA A 15 21.96 -24.10 -10.67
N GLY A 16 21.67 -25.18 -11.37
CA GLY A 16 20.32 -25.56 -11.75
C GLY A 16 19.44 -25.81 -10.52
N ILE A 17 18.17 -25.51 -10.65
CA ILE A 17 17.15 -25.71 -9.62
C ILE A 17 15.98 -26.52 -10.18
N ASN A 18 15.31 -27.30 -9.34
CA ASN A 18 14.08 -27.99 -9.73
C ASN A 18 12.86 -27.05 -9.58
N SER A 19 11.68 -27.50 -10.03
CA SER A 19 10.44 -26.71 -10.04
C SER A 19 9.88 -26.38 -8.66
N SER A 20 10.28 -27.06 -7.60
CA SER A 20 9.77 -26.89 -6.24
C SER A 20 10.81 -26.37 -5.23
N GLN A 21 12.03 -26.15 -5.69
CA GLN A 21 13.11 -25.70 -4.80
C GLN A 21 12.89 -24.26 -4.38
N THR A 22 12.86 -24.02 -3.08
CA THR A 22 12.57 -22.71 -2.47
C THR A 22 13.82 -21.99 -1.94
N THR A 23 14.99 -22.61 -2.05
CA THR A 23 16.26 -22.03 -1.59
C THR A 23 17.35 -22.33 -2.63
N PHE A 24 17.98 -21.30 -3.15
CA PHE A 24 19.01 -21.43 -4.18
C PHE A 24 20.01 -20.27 -4.16
N ALA A 25 21.17 -20.48 -4.75
CA ALA A 25 22.22 -19.46 -4.85
C ALA A 25 22.21 -18.74 -6.21
N VAL A 26 22.51 -17.47 -6.17
CA VAL A 26 22.80 -16.62 -7.34
C VAL A 26 24.26 -16.18 -7.37
N ALA A 27 24.75 -15.78 -8.52
CA ALA A 27 26.13 -15.37 -8.70
C ALA A 27 26.50 -14.13 -7.86
N SER A 28 25.56 -13.20 -7.68
CA SER A 28 25.73 -12.00 -6.87
C SER A 28 24.37 -11.46 -6.39
N VAL A 29 24.34 -10.91 -5.20
CA VAL A 29 23.18 -10.18 -4.64
C VAL A 29 23.43 -8.68 -4.52
N ALA A 30 24.57 -8.19 -4.98
CA ALA A 30 25.01 -6.81 -4.76
C ALA A 30 24.04 -5.73 -5.31
N LEU A 31 23.27 -6.06 -6.35
CA LEU A 31 22.31 -5.18 -6.97
C LEU A 31 20.89 -5.32 -6.39
N PHE A 32 20.62 -6.38 -5.66
CA PHE A 32 19.31 -6.63 -5.06
C PHE A 32 19.14 -5.82 -3.77
N PRO A 33 17.89 -5.41 -3.45
CA PRO A 33 17.64 -4.77 -2.18
C PRO A 33 17.85 -5.76 -1.01
N SER A 34 18.19 -5.24 0.15
CA SER A 34 18.31 -6.05 1.36
C SER A 34 16.94 -6.56 1.80
N VAL A 35 16.83 -7.88 1.95
CA VAL A 35 15.68 -8.59 2.51
C VAL A 35 16.21 -9.45 3.66
N SER A 36 16.04 -8.96 4.88
CA SER A 36 16.58 -9.59 6.10
C SER A 36 15.58 -10.51 6.80
N GLY A 37 14.45 -10.82 6.15
CA GLY A 37 13.34 -11.56 6.74
C GLY A 37 12.30 -10.65 7.41
N GLY A 38 11.38 -11.26 8.18
CA GLY A 38 10.22 -10.54 8.74
C GLY A 38 9.17 -10.26 7.67
N SER A 39 8.76 -9.01 7.52
CA SER A 39 7.75 -8.58 6.53
C SER A 39 8.33 -8.01 5.25
N ASP A 40 9.67 -7.95 5.11
CA ASP A 40 10.33 -7.44 3.90
C ASP A 40 10.49 -8.56 2.86
N TYR A 41 10.29 -8.24 1.59
CA TYR A 41 10.42 -9.16 0.47
C TYR A 41 10.63 -8.42 -0.84
N MET A 42 11.01 -9.15 -1.88
CA MET A 42 11.10 -8.64 -3.25
C MET A 42 10.56 -9.69 -4.23
N TYR A 43 10.07 -9.23 -5.37
CA TYR A 43 9.73 -10.10 -6.48
C TYR A 43 10.88 -10.17 -7.47
N LEU A 44 11.27 -11.37 -7.87
CA LEU A 44 12.26 -11.60 -8.92
C LEU A 44 11.66 -12.47 -10.01
N SER A 45 12.12 -12.28 -11.24
CA SER A 45 11.82 -13.16 -12.38
C SER A 45 13.00 -14.05 -12.66
N ILE A 46 12.78 -15.36 -12.72
CA ILE A 46 13.73 -16.34 -13.26
C ILE A 46 13.38 -16.52 -14.73
N ILE A 47 14.35 -16.28 -15.61
CA ILE A 47 14.14 -16.22 -17.06
C ILE A 47 15.04 -17.24 -17.73
N GLY A 48 14.43 -18.28 -18.27
CA GLY A 48 15.07 -19.24 -19.13
C GLY A 48 14.78 -18.97 -20.61
N SER A 49 15.20 -19.86 -21.48
CA SER A 49 15.06 -19.72 -22.94
C SER A 49 13.59 -19.74 -23.42
N SER A 50 12.70 -20.41 -22.70
CA SER A 50 11.30 -20.62 -23.11
C SER A 50 10.28 -20.38 -21.99
N TYR A 51 10.71 -19.87 -20.83
CA TYR A 51 9.82 -19.63 -19.69
C TYR A 51 10.26 -18.39 -18.91
N THR A 52 9.33 -17.88 -18.14
CA THR A 52 9.60 -16.89 -17.09
C THR A 52 8.77 -17.29 -15.87
N GLU A 53 9.40 -17.38 -14.72
CA GLU A 53 8.73 -17.60 -13.46
C GLU A 53 8.96 -16.41 -12.54
N ILE A 54 7.91 -15.97 -11.87
CA ILE A 54 7.98 -14.93 -10.84
C ILE A 54 8.01 -15.62 -9.47
N ILE A 55 8.95 -15.19 -8.65
CA ILE A 55 9.16 -15.69 -7.29
C ILE A 55 9.09 -14.54 -6.28
N LYS A 56 8.63 -14.82 -5.07
CA LYS A 56 8.66 -13.90 -3.93
C LYS A 56 9.83 -14.28 -3.02
N VAL A 57 10.90 -13.49 -3.03
CA VAL A 57 12.06 -13.70 -2.17
C VAL A 57 11.79 -13.09 -0.81
N THR A 58 11.85 -13.92 0.22
CA THR A 58 11.56 -13.57 1.62
C THR A 58 12.81 -13.54 2.50
N GLY A 59 13.96 -13.92 1.98
CA GLY A 59 15.22 -13.87 2.70
C GLY A 59 16.41 -13.92 1.77
N VAL A 60 17.47 -13.22 2.17
CA VAL A 60 18.79 -13.22 1.50
C VAL A 60 19.86 -13.47 2.56
N SER A 61 20.68 -14.51 2.35
CA SER A 61 21.82 -14.85 3.22
C SER A 61 23.05 -15.17 2.37
N GLY A 62 24.06 -14.30 2.42
CA GLY A 62 25.16 -14.37 1.46
C GLY A 62 24.63 -14.26 0.04
N THR A 63 24.94 -15.23 -0.84
CA THR A 63 24.39 -15.33 -2.20
C THR A 63 23.13 -16.21 -2.29
N THR A 64 22.64 -16.73 -1.16
CA THR A 64 21.50 -17.64 -1.11
C THR A 64 20.20 -16.86 -0.93
N LEU A 65 19.22 -17.13 -1.79
CA LEU A 65 17.88 -16.60 -1.74
C LEU A 65 16.93 -17.67 -1.18
N THR A 66 16.04 -17.25 -0.27
CA THR A 66 14.87 -18.04 0.17
C THR A 66 13.62 -17.43 -0.45
N CYS A 67 12.79 -18.24 -1.09
CA CYS A 67 11.64 -17.72 -1.85
C CYS A 67 10.39 -18.61 -1.73
N VAL A 68 9.28 -18.02 -2.14
CA VAL A 68 8.05 -18.71 -2.49
C VAL A 68 7.96 -18.72 -4.01
N ARG A 69 7.72 -19.89 -4.58
CA ARG A 69 7.58 -20.13 -6.03
C ARG A 69 6.13 -19.85 -6.49
N ASP A 70 5.88 -19.95 -7.77
CA ASP A 70 4.52 -19.89 -8.36
C ASP A 70 3.81 -18.54 -8.10
N GLN A 71 4.51 -17.43 -8.23
CA GLN A 71 3.93 -16.11 -7.95
C GLN A 71 3.35 -15.47 -9.22
N ASP A 72 2.43 -14.53 -9.02
CA ASP A 72 1.86 -13.66 -10.05
C ASP A 72 1.32 -14.43 -11.29
N GLY A 73 0.68 -15.59 -11.04
CA GLY A 73 0.09 -16.43 -12.09
C GLY A 73 1.10 -17.26 -12.90
N THR A 74 2.37 -17.28 -12.52
CA THR A 74 3.39 -18.14 -13.14
C THR A 74 3.44 -19.50 -12.45
N THR A 75 4.08 -20.48 -13.09
CA THR A 75 4.24 -21.84 -12.56
C THR A 75 5.71 -22.15 -12.33
N GLY A 76 6.02 -22.80 -11.20
CA GLY A 76 7.35 -23.25 -10.84
C GLY A 76 7.95 -24.14 -11.91
N THR A 77 9.07 -23.73 -12.43
CA THR A 77 9.75 -24.40 -13.54
C THR A 77 11.19 -24.75 -13.14
N ALA A 78 11.68 -25.92 -13.56
CA ALA A 78 13.10 -26.22 -13.41
C ALA A 78 13.91 -25.22 -14.26
N ALA A 79 14.98 -24.70 -13.65
CA ALA A 79 15.82 -23.68 -14.26
C ALA A 79 17.29 -24.13 -14.28
N ASP A 80 18.02 -23.72 -15.29
CA ASP A 80 19.40 -24.11 -15.48
C ASP A 80 20.38 -23.13 -14.80
N SER A 81 21.58 -23.63 -14.53
CA SER A 81 22.69 -22.77 -14.13
C SER A 81 22.95 -21.72 -15.20
N GLY A 82 23.09 -20.47 -14.80
CA GLY A 82 23.26 -19.32 -15.70
C GLY A 82 21.99 -18.64 -16.13
N ASP A 83 20.81 -19.21 -15.88
CA ASP A 83 19.54 -18.54 -16.16
C ASP A 83 19.46 -17.22 -15.39
N ARG A 84 18.85 -16.23 -16.03
CA ARG A 84 18.81 -14.88 -15.51
C ARG A 84 17.80 -14.75 -14.37
N VAL A 85 18.21 -14.08 -13.31
CA VAL A 85 17.37 -13.72 -12.16
C VAL A 85 17.37 -12.20 -12.06
N GLU A 86 16.21 -11.57 -12.20
CA GLU A 86 16.16 -10.12 -12.19
C GLU A 86 14.91 -9.55 -11.53
N LEU A 87 15.06 -8.36 -10.98
CA LEU A 87 13.96 -7.59 -10.42
C LEU A 87 13.28 -6.82 -11.54
N ARG A 88 12.11 -7.32 -11.95
CA ARG A 88 11.21 -6.68 -12.91
C ARG A 88 9.98 -6.15 -12.24
N VAL A 89 9.36 -5.16 -12.84
CA VAL A 89 8.02 -4.72 -12.44
C VAL A 89 7.02 -5.82 -12.81
N THR A 90 6.29 -6.33 -11.81
CA THR A 90 5.27 -7.36 -11.96
C THR A 90 3.94 -6.85 -11.41
N THR A 91 2.82 -7.50 -11.73
CA THR A 91 1.49 -7.12 -11.24
C THR A 91 1.44 -7.24 -9.71
N ALA A 92 1.93 -8.35 -9.15
CA ALA A 92 1.98 -8.57 -7.71
C ALA A 92 2.82 -7.49 -7.01
N MET A 93 3.98 -7.11 -7.58
CA MET A 93 4.83 -6.06 -7.04
C MET A 93 4.10 -4.71 -6.96
N ILE A 94 3.39 -4.30 -8.01
CA ILE A 94 2.63 -3.05 -8.02
C ILE A 94 1.46 -3.11 -7.02
N THR A 95 0.71 -4.21 -7.01
CA THR A 95 -0.42 -4.38 -6.10
C THR A 95 0.02 -4.30 -4.64
N ASP A 96 1.09 -5.00 -4.28
CA ASP A 96 1.64 -4.99 -2.93
C ASP A 96 2.22 -3.62 -2.56
N ALA A 97 2.90 -2.94 -3.50
CA ALA A 97 3.42 -1.60 -3.24
C ALA A 97 2.31 -0.57 -2.97
N ILE A 98 1.19 -0.67 -3.68
CA ILE A 98 0.02 0.19 -3.45
C ILE A 98 -0.61 -0.14 -2.10
N ALA A 99 -0.76 -1.43 -1.76
CA ALA A 99 -1.29 -1.87 -0.48
C ALA A 99 -0.41 -1.44 0.70
N ASP A 100 0.91 -1.51 0.53
CA ASP A 100 1.89 -1.09 1.54
C ASP A 100 2.02 0.43 1.69
N SER A 101 1.61 1.21 0.67
CA SER A 101 1.83 2.66 0.64
C SER A 101 0.95 3.43 1.62
N ASN A 102 -0.02 2.80 2.27
CA ASN A 102 -0.93 3.41 3.26
C ASN A 102 -1.23 4.89 2.93
N VAL A 103 -1.76 5.12 1.71
CA VAL A 103 -2.06 6.48 1.25
C VAL A 103 -3.35 6.91 1.94
N ASP A 104 -3.22 7.69 3.00
CA ASP A 104 -4.37 8.27 3.68
C ASP A 104 -5.10 9.23 2.73
N VAL A 105 -6.42 9.08 2.62
CA VAL A 105 -7.27 9.95 1.80
C VAL A 105 -7.25 11.38 2.34
N PHE A 106 -7.14 11.51 3.66
CA PHE A 106 -6.79 12.74 4.36
C PHE A 106 -5.75 12.39 5.43
N LYS A 107 -4.88 13.33 5.78
CA LYS A 107 -3.88 13.10 6.81
C LYS A 107 -4.34 13.64 8.16
N THR A 108 -4.70 14.89 8.20
CA THR A 108 -5.12 15.57 9.44
C THR A 108 -6.12 16.66 9.09
N ILE A 109 -7.20 16.73 9.86
CA ILE A 109 -8.15 17.85 9.84
C ILE A 109 -7.99 18.58 11.17
N VAL A 110 -7.53 19.84 11.08
CA VAL A 110 -7.28 20.69 12.24
C VAL A 110 -8.48 21.59 12.47
N ILE A 111 -9.03 21.56 13.68
CA ILE A 111 -10.07 22.48 14.13
C ILE A 111 -9.51 23.28 15.29
N SER A 112 -9.38 24.59 15.12
CA SER A 112 -8.80 25.47 16.14
C SER A 112 -9.53 25.33 17.48
N GLY A 113 -8.78 25.07 18.55
CA GLY A 113 -9.30 24.89 19.89
C GLY A 113 -9.91 23.51 20.19
N GLN A 114 -9.77 22.55 19.28
CA GLN A 114 -10.21 21.16 19.44
C GLN A 114 -9.03 20.20 19.19
N SER A 115 -9.23 18.93 19.50
CA SER A 115 -8.28 17.87 19.11
C SER A 115 -8.37 17.63 17.60
N ASP A 116 -7.23 17.43 16.98
CA ASP A 116 -7.15 17.10 15.57
C ASP A 116 -7.80 15.73 15.27
N VAL A 117 -8.44 15.63 14.10
CA VAL A 117 -8.88 14.35 13.55
C VAL A 117 -7.78 13.84 12.61
N VAL A 118 -7.20 12.71 12.96
CA VAL A 118 -6.07 12.12 12.24
C VAL A 118 -6.52 10.80 11.64
N ALA A 119 -6.25 10.61 10.34
CA ALA A 119 -6.37 9.29 9.73
C ALA A 119 -5.16 8.43 10.16
N ASP A 120 -5.42 7.24 10.69
CA ASP A 120 -4.39 6.29 11.14
C ASP A 120 -4.24 5.09 10.21
N SER A 121 -5.05 5.02 9.16
CA SER A 121 -4.96 4.01 8.09
C SER A 121 -5.48 4.54 6.75
N GLY A 122 -5.01 3.96 5.64
CA GLY A 122 -5.47 4.32 4.29
C GLY A 122 -6.94 3.99 3.99
N THR A 123 -7.62 3.30 4.89
CA THR A 123 -9.06 2.96 4.82
C THR A 123 -9.89 3.67 5.88
N ASP A 124 -9.32 4.67 6.52
CA ASP A 124 -10.00 5.41 7.57
C ASP A 124 -11.22 6.17 7.05
N THR A 125 -12.25 6.28 7.89
CA THR A 125 -13.50 6.92 7.54
C THR A 125 -13.70 8.19 8.36
N LEU A 126 -13.76 9.35 7.68
CA LEU A 126 -14.18 10.59 8.31
C LEU A 126 -15.70 10.60 8.47
N THR A 127 -16.17 10.61 9.72
CA THR A 127 -17.60 10.76 10.02
C THR A 127 -17.90 12.17 10.50
N LEU A 128 -18.75 12.89 9.78
CA LEU A 128 -19.26 14.20 10.18
C LEU A 128 -20.65 14.03 10.80
N VAL A 129 -20.82 14.52 12.03
CA VAL A 129 -22.08 14.42 12.78
C VAL A 129 -22.68 15.81 12.95
N ALA A 130 -23.89 16.01 12.48
CA ALA A 130 -24.63 17.25 12.68
C ALA A 130 -25.35 17.23 14.04
N THR A 131 -25.25 18.32 14.78
CA THR A 131 -25.96 18.52 16.06
C THR A 131 -26.51 19.94 16.14
N GLY A 132 -27.41 20.22 17.09
CA GLY A 132 -27.89 21.57 17.36
C GLY A 132 -28.71 22.21 16.23
N GLY A 133 -29.36 21.40 15.40
CA GLY A 133 -30.15 21.89 14.26
C GLY A 133 -29.33 22.11 12.97
N THR A 134 -28.01 21.94 13.01
CA THR A 134 -27.15 21.93 11.80
C THR A 134 -27.55 20.77 10.91
N THR A 135 -27.63 21.00 9.61
CA THR A 135 -27.82 19.94 8.60
C THR A 135 -26.55 19.74 7.75
N LEU A 136 -26.27 18.50 7.43
CA LEU A 136 -25.22 18.11 6.50
C LEU A 136 -25.87 17.52 5.26
N THR A 137 -25.57 18.07 4.10
CA THR A 137 -26.00 17.50 2.81
C THR A 137 -24.79 17.26 1.95
N THR A 138 -24.82 16.16 1.19
CA THR A 138 -23.72 15.78 0.30
C THR A 138 -24.20 15.64 -1.13
N THR A 139 -23.36 16.06 -2.06
CA THR A 139 -23.43 15.70 -3.48
C THR A 139 -22.15 14.96 -3.85
N ALA A 140 -21.95 14.60 -5.12
CA ALA A 140 -20.79 13.83 -5.56
C ALA A 140 -19.43 14.42 -5.08
N ASP A 141 -19.30 15.77 -5.08
CA ASP A 141 -18.02 16.46 -4.84
C ASP A 141 -18.12 17.57 -3.77
N GLN A 142 -19.21 17.61 -3.00
CA GLN A 142 -19.46 18.70 -2.06
C GLN A 142 -20.13 18.21 -0.79
N ILE A 143 -19.69 18.73 0.35
CA ILE A 143 -20.38 18.67 1.63
C ILE A 143 -20.85 20.08 1.95
N THR A 144 -22.17 20.27 2.07
CA THR A 144 -22.77 21.52 2.52
C THR A 144 -23.10 21.41 4.00
N ILE A 145 -22.60 22.36 4.79
CA ILE A 145 -22.91 22.49 6.22
C ILE A 145 -23.81 23.68 6.37
N ASP A 146 -25.08 23.43 6.68
CA ASP A 146 -26.07 24.49 6.90
C ASP A 146 -26.36 24.60 8.39
N THR A 147 -26.02 25.74 8.95
CA THR A 147 -26.23 26.04 10.37
C THR A 147 -27.42 27.01 10.52
N PRO A 148 -28.39 26.69 11.38
CA PRO A 148 -29.48 27.62 11.61
C PRO A 148 -28.91 28.94 12.12
N VAL A 149 -29.32 30.04 11.48
CA VAL A 149 -29.05 31.38 12.04
C VAL A 149 -29.77 31.43 13.36
N ALA A 150 -29.07 31.74 14.44
CA ALA A 150 -29.68 31.99 15.73
C ALA A 150 -30.56 33.24 15.59
N GLY A 151 -31.76 33.03 15.13
CA GLY A 151 -32.82 34.06 15.20
C GLY A 151 -33.20 34.31 16.66
N ALA A 152 -33.65 35.53 16.97
CA ALA A 152 -34.27 35.81 18.27
C ALA A 152 -35.35 34.74 18.52
N THR A 153 -35.34 34.14 19.70
CA THR A 153 -36.41 33.21 20.09
C THR A 153 -37.77 33.88 19.89
N ALA A 154 -38.79 33.09 19.55
CA ALA A 154 -40.12 33.65 19.30
C ALA A 154 -40.60 34.58 20.45
N GLY A 155 -40.21 34.30 21.69
CA GLY A 155 -40.44 35.15 22.84
C GLY A 155 -39.73 36.51 22.78
N PHE A 156 -38.51 36.58 22.28
CA PHE A 156 -37.77 37.83 22.08
C PHE A 156 -38.35 38.66 20.93
N SER A 157 -38.72 37.99 19.83
CA SER A 157 -39.37 38.65 18.70
C SER A 157 -40.74 39.24 19.08
N ILE A 158 -41.53 38.56 19.91
CA ILE A 158 -42.81 39.06 20.41
C ILE A 158 -42.61 40.24 21.36
N ALA A 159 -41.61 40.21 22.23
CA ALA A 159 -41.30 41.32 23.14
C ALA A 159 -40.91 42.61 22.39
N MET A 160 -40.15 42.48 21.30
CA MET A 160 -39.79 43.60 20.42
C MET A 160 -41.00 44.16 19.65
N ALA A 161 -41.92 43.30 19.22
CA ALA A 161 -43.14 43.74 18.50
C ALA A 161 -44.18 44.48 19.40
N VAL A 162 -44.14 44.20 20.70
CA VAL A 162 -45.07 44.93 21.69
C VAL A 162 -44.47 46.24 22.17
N ALA A 163 -43.14 46.47 21.99
CA ALA A 163 -42.47 47.70 22.39
C ALA A 163 -42.47 48.80 21.31
N LEU A 164 -43.10 48.57 20.15
CA LEU A 164 -43.32 49.49 19.05
C LEU A 164 -44.79 49.91 19.01
#